data_fa788be8f0a6f11e00875adc878750e6
#
_entry.id   fa788be8f0a6f11e00875adc878750e6
#
_cell.length_a   1.000
_cell.length_b   1.000
_cell.length_c   1.000
_cell.angle_alpha   90.00
_cell.angle_beta   90.00
_cell.angle_gamma   90.00
#
_symmetry.space_group_name_H-M   'P 1'
#
loop_
_entity.id
_entity.type
_entity.pdbx_description
1 polymer ?
#
loop_
_entity_poly.entity_id
_entity_poly.type
_entity_poly.pdbx_seq_one_letter_code
_entity_poly.pdbx_strand_id
1 'polypeptide(L)'
;MKQLILPAILAASLFGLVTRAHAQSLPASAGTVHVLMTQPLADQPGTDVTVLTVDYPPSGSTPPHEHPGHTYAYVLEGAVVSQLDDQPPQTYMTGQMWSEAPHQRHMVSKNASATATAKLLVFMVAPHGQKLTDFLPTK
;
A
#
# COMPACT_ATOMS: atom_id res chain seq x y z
N MET A 1 -62.85 20.83 -53.90
CA MET A 1 -62.19 19.86 -52.94
C MET A 1 -60.72 20.26 -52.79
N LYS A 2 -60.35 20.88 -51.66
CA LYS A 2 -58.95 21.31 -51.36
C LYS A 2 -58.33 20.29 -50.44
N GLN A 3 -57.29 19.58 -50.88
CA GLN A 3 -56.54 18.69 -50.08
C GLN A 3 -55.52 19.47 -49.23
N LEU A 4 -55.58 19.30 -47.93
CA LEU A 4 -54.59 19.81 -46.97
C LEU A 4 -53.42 18.80 -46.87
N ILE A 5 -52.25 19.27 -47.24
CA ILE A 5 -51.00 18.49 -47.05
C ILE A 5 -50.39 18.90 -45.67
N LEU A 6 -50.33 18.00 -44.69
CA LEU A 6 -49.64 18.18 -43.43
C LEU A 6 -48.15 17.86 -43.61
N PRO A 7 -47.23 18.69 -43.11
CA PRO A 7 -45.82 18.34 -43.08
C PRO A 7 -45.51 17.41 -41.92
N ALA A 8 -44.86 16.29 -42.18
CA ALA A 8 -44.32 15.38 -41.18
C ALA A 8 -43.06 16.00 -40.55
N ILE A 9 -43.13 16.28 -39.25
CA ILE A 9 -41.95 16.72 -38.48
C ILE A 9 -41.13 15.48 -38.08
N LEU A 10 -39.94 15.34 -38.67
CA LEU A 10 -38.95 14.31 -38.36
C LEU A 10 -38.17 14.75 -37.13
N ALA A 11 -38.48 14.17 -35.96
CA ALA A 11 -37.72 14.38 -34.72
C ALA A 11 -36.44 13.56 -34.76
N ALA A 12 -35.31 14.21 -35.01
CA ALA A 12 -33.99 13.59 -34.88
C ALA A 12 -33.57 13.47 -33.39
N SER A 13 -33.64 12.28 -32.85
CA SER A 13 -33.14 11.98 -31.48
C SER A 13 -31.62 11.91 -31.52
N LEU A 14 -30.93 12.96 -31.02
CA LEU A 14 -29.50 12.89 -30.75
C LEU A 14 -29.26 11.97 -29.51
N PHE A 15 -28.85 10.73 -29.76
CA PHE A 15 -28.27 9.86 -28.72
C PHE A 15 -26.85 10.35 -28.42
N GLY A 16 -26.69 11.12 -27.34
CA GLY A 16 -25.39 11.52 -26.85
C GLY A 16 -24.63 10.32 -26.33
N LEU A 17 -23.57 9.93 -27.03
CA LEU A 17 -22.63 8.89 -26.58
C LEU A 17 -21.84 9.42 -25.38
N VAL A 18 -22.23 9.06 -24.16
CA VAL A 18 -21.47 9.37 -22.95
C VAL A 18 -20.27 8.41 -22.90
N THR A 19 -19.13 8.84 -23.43
CA THR A 19 -17.86 8.13 -23.25
C THR A 19 -17.46 8.23 -21.79
N ARG A 20 -17.62 7.15 -21.01
CA ARG A 20 -17.02 7.01 -19.69
C ARG A 20 -15.50 6.97 -19.89
N ALA A 21 -14.83 8.06 -19.53
CA ALA A 21 -13.39 8.05 -19.38
C ALA A 21 -13.03 7.05 -18.26
N HIS A 22 -12.44 5.91 -18.61
CA HIS A 22 -11.80 5.03 -17.65
C HIS A 22 -10.56 5.78 -17.14
N ALA A 23 -10.62 6.29 -15.92
CA ALA A 23 -9.43 6.75 -15.23
C ALA A 23 -8.50 5.54 -15.07
N GLN A 24 -7.44 5.48 -15.86
CA GLN A 24 -6.36 4.51 -15.65
C GLN A 24 -5.71 4.88 -14.33
N SER A 25 -5.85 4.01 -13.33
CA SER A 25 -5.09 4.14 -12.10
C SER A 25 -3.60 4.03 -12.45
N LEU A 26 -2.83 5.06 -12.13
CA LEU A 26 -1.38 4.98 -12.19
C LEU A 26 -0.91 3.79 -11.35
N PRO A 27 0.15 3.06 -11.77
CA PRO A 27 0.69 1.99 -10.94
C PRO A 27 1.07 2.56 -9.58
N ALA A 28 0.71 1.82 -8.51
CA ALA A 28 1.07 2.21 -7.15
C ALA A 28 2.59 2.39 -7.05
N SER A 29 3.04 3.57 -6.61
CA SER A 29 4.47 3.78 -6.41
C SER A 29 4.94 3.08 -5.13
N ALA A 30 6.17 2.56 -5.16
CA ALA A 30 6.76 1.90 -4.01
C ALA A 30 6.94 2.87 -2.83
N GLY A 31 6.86 2.35 -1.61
CA GLY A 31 7.27 3.09 -0.42
C GLY A 31 8.77 3.38 -0.46
N THR A 32 9.16 4.54 0.08
CA THR A 32 10.57 4.91 0.24
C THR A 32 11.03 4.57 1.65
N VAL A 33 12.12 3.81 1.76
CA VAL A 33 12.71 3.39 3.05
C VAL A 33 13.89 4.30 3.40
N HIS A 34 13.91 4.81 4.65
CA HIS A 34 15.01 5.57 5.21
C HIS A 34 15.49 4.91 6.49
N VAL A 35 16.69 4.31 6.47
CA VAL A 35 17.32 3.75 7.68
C VAL A 35 17.80 4.91 8.55
N LEU A 36 17.34 4.93 9.81
CA LEU A 36 17.69 5.91 10.81
C LEU A 36 18.85 5.44 11.68
N MET A 37 18.88 4.14 12.00
CA MET A 37 19.90 3.55 12.87
C MET A 37 20.00 2.04 12.61
N THR A 38 21.19 1.48 12.70
CA THR A 38 21.44 0.06 12.86
C THR A 38 22.47 -0.11 13.98
N GLN A 39 22.18 -0.97 14.97
CA GLN A 39 23.06 -1.16 16.13
C GLN A 39 23.01 -2.62 16.58
N PRO A 40 24.18 -3.24 16.85
CA PRO A 40 24.24 -4.55 17.49
C PRO A 40 23.62 -4.54 18.88
N LEU A 41 22.91 -5.60 19.25
CA LEU A 41 22.43 -5.81 20.60
C LEU A 41 23.53 -6.44 21.46
N ALA A 42 23.97 -5.72 22.50
CA ALA A 42 25.11 -6.14 23.33
C ALA A 42 24.84 -7.44 24.10
N ASP A 43 23.58 -7.68 24.46
CA ASP A 43 23.10 -8.85 25.19
C ASP A 43 22.66 -10.02 24.27
N GLN A 44 22.64 -9.82 22.98
CA GLN A 44 22.29 -10.83 21.96
C GLN A 44 23.32 -10.83 20.83
N PRO A 45 24.52 -11.42 21.02
CA PRO A 45 25.56 -11.47 20.00
C PRO A 45 25.05 -12.03 18.68
N GLY A 46 25.38 -11.37 17.56
CA GLY A 46 24.93 -11.75 16.22
C GLY A 46 23.54 -11.24 15.85
N THR A 47 22.98 -10.33 16.65
CA THR A 47 21.67 -9.70 16.40
C THR A 47 21.81 -8.18 16.34
N ASP A 48 21.17 -7.58 15.37
CA ASP A 48 21.05 -6.12 15.22
C ASP A 48 19.61 -5.67 15.47
N VAL A 49 19.48 -4.44 16.00
CA VAL A 49 18.26 -3.67 15.89
C VAL A 49 18.44 -2.62 14.78
N THR A 50 17.52 -2.58 13.85
CA THR A 50 17.45 -1.53 12.81
C THR A 50 16.17 -0.74 12.98
N VAL A 51 16.31 0.59 13.03
CA VAL A 51 15.18 1.53 13.04
C VAL A 51 15.15 2.25 11.71
N LEU A 52 13.97 2.28 11.10
CA LEU A 52 13.78 2.93 9.80
C LEU A 52 12.39 3.56 9.69
N THR A 53 12.21 4.45 8.71
CA THR A 53 10.88 4.90 8.28
C THR A 53 10.56 4.38 6.89
N VAL A 54 9.27 4.21 6.64
CA VAL A 54 8.72 3.93 5.32
C VAL A 54 7.72 5.03 4.98
N ASP A 55 7.99 5.76 3.91
CA ASP A 55 7.12 6.82 3.41
C ASP A 55 6.32 6.29 2.21
N TYR A 56 5.00 6.19 2.35
CA TYR A 56 4.10 5.78 1.28
C TYR A 56 3.45 7.02 0.65
N PRO A 57 3.62 7.24 -0.66
CA PRO A 57 2.82 8.22 -1.38
C PRO A 57 1.35 7.79 -1.45
N PRO A 58 0.43 8.64 -1.93
CA PRO A 58 -0.95 8.25 -2.19
C PRO A 58 -1.01 6.97 -3.03
N SER A 59 -1.82 5.99 -2.60
CA SER A 59 -1.92 4.65 -3.20
C SER A 59 -0.62 3.83 -3.20
N GLY A 60 0.44 4.29 -2.53
CA GLY A 60 1.73 3.60 -2.45
C GLY A 60 1.63 2.25 -1.74
N SER A 61 2.47 1.30 -2.14
CA SER A 61 2.50 -0.05 -1.56
C SER A 61 3.87 -0.69 -1.64
N THR A 62 4.11 -1.66 -0.75
CA THR A 62 5.23 -2.60 -0.85
C THR A 62 4.69 -3.93 -1.38
N PRO A 63 5.35 -4.57 -2.37
CA PRO A 63 4.98 -5.91 -2.81
C PRO A 63 5.00 -6.93 -1.66
N PRO A 64 4.32 -8.09 -1.80
CA PRO A 64 4.39 -9.17 -0.81
C PRO A 64 5.82 -9.53 -0.47
N HIS A 65 6.12 -9.62 0.83
CA HIS A 65 7.47 -9.82 1.34
C HIS A 65 7.47 -10.48 2.72
N GLU A 66 8.64 -10.79 3.23
CA GLU A 66 8.88 -11.25 4.60
C GLU A 66 10.15 -10.62 5.16
N HIS A 67 10.33 -10.72 6.47
CA HIS A 67 11.50 -10.21 7.19
C HIS A 67 12.22 -11.35 7.93
N PRO A 68 13.57 -11.37 7.98
CA PRO A 68 14.33 -12.44 8.64
C PRO A 68 14.27 -12.38 10.18
N GLY A 69 13.70 -11.32 10.74
CA GLY A 69 13.62 -11.07 12.17
C GLY A 69 12.28 -10.51 12.59
N HIS A 70 12.14 -10.29 13.90
CA HIS A 70 10.95 -9.63 14.44
C HIS A 70 10.86 -8.20 13.93
N THR A 71 9.66 -7.84 13.46
CA THR A 71 9.36 -6.50 12.94
C THR A 71 8.21 -5.89 13.74
N TYR A 72 8.36 -4.61 14.09
CA TYR A 72 7.34 -3.82 14.80
C TYR A 72 7.13 -2.54 14.02
N ALA A 73 5.92 -2.35 13.49
CA ALA A 73 5.57 -1.18 12.69
C ALA A 73 4.57 -0.30 13.44
N TYR A 74 4.88 0.99 13.53
CA TYR A 74 4.04 2.03 14.16
C TYR A 74 3.67 3.08 13.13
N VAL A 75 2.39 3.44 13.05
CA VAL A 75 1.91 4.45 12.10
C VAL A 75 2.15 5.85 12.67
N LEU A 76 3.08 6.59 12.06
CA LEU A 76 3.37 7.99 12.41
C LEU A 76 2.37 8.94 11.78
N GLU A 77 1.98 8.71 10.52
CA GLU A 77 1.07 9.57 9.77
C GLU A 77 0.15 8.74 8.87
N GLY A 78 -1.09 9.20 8.71
CA GLY A 78 -2.07 8.61 7.82
C GLY A 78 -2.62 7.29 8.33
N ALA A 79 -2.81 6.35 7.40
CA ALA A 79 -3.28 5.01 7.68
C ALA A 79 -2.67 4.00 6.70
N VAL A 80 -2.36 2.81 7.20
CA VAL A 80 -1.77 1.71 6.41
C VAL A 80 -2.63 0.47 6.53
N VAL A 81 -2.91 -0.18 5.39
CA VAL A 81 -3.53 -1.50 5.35
C VAL A 81 -2.41 -2.53 5.38
N SER A 82 -2.45 -3.41 6.38
CA SER A 82 -1.53 -4.55 6.51
C SER A 82 -2.30 -5.86 6.50
N GLN A 83 -1.76 -6.88 5.84
CA GLN A 83 -2.25 -8.25 5.88
C GLN A 83 -1.08 -9.20 6.09
N LEU A 84 -1.13 -9.97 7.18
CA LEU A 84 -0.16 -10.99 7.51
C LEU A 84 -0.72 -12.37 7.20
N ASP A 85 0.03 -13.18 6.48
CA ASP A 85 -0.37 -14.51 6.03
C ASP A 85 -1.75 -14.51 5.35
N ASP A 86 -2.63 -15.42 5.75
CA ASP A 86 -3.99 -15.55 5.25
C ASP A 86 -5.04 -14.87 6.15
N GLN A 87 -4.57 -14.01 7.10
CA GLN A 87 -5.45 -13.24 7.98
C GLN A 87 -6.20 -12.17 7.18
N PRO A 88 -7.38 -11.73 7.63
CA PRO A 88 -8.06 -10.59 7.01
C PRO A 88 -7.18 -9.33 7.05
N PRO A 89 -7.16 -8.52 5.97
CA PRO A 89 -6.47 -7.24 6.00
C PRO A 89 -7.01 -6.33 7.11
N GLN A 90 -6.11 -5.64 7.82
CA GLN A 90 -6.46 -4.66 8.84
C GLN A 90 -5.92 -3.30 8.48
N THR A 91 -6.67 -2.25 8.83
CA THR A 91 -6.23 -0.86 8.67
C THR A 91 -5.74 -0.33 10.01
N TYR A 92 -4.49 0.13 10.03
CA TYR A 92 -3.86 0.76 11.18
C TYR A 92 -3.75 2.26 10.93
N MET A 93 -4.27 3.05 11.87
CA MET A 93 -4.25 4.51 11.82
C MET A 93 -3.07 5.07 12.63
N THR A 94 -2.78 6.35 12.46
CA THR A 94 -1.79 7.08 13.29
C THR A 94 -1.95 6.74 14.78
N GLY A 95 -0.86 6.35 15.43
CA GLY A 95 -0.82 5.91 16.83
C GLY A 95 -1.03 4.41 17.04
N GLN A 96 -1.38 3.65 16.00
CA GLN A 96 -1.54 2.20 16.07
C GLN A 96 -0.30 1.47 15.56
N MET A 97 -0.17 0.21 15.93
CA MET A 97 0.96 -0.64 15.57
C MET A 97 0.56 -2.09 15.36
N TRP A 98 1.43 -2.83 14.68
CA TRP A 98 1.39 -4.29 14.58
C TRP A 98 2.79 -4.87 14.72
N SER A 99 2.87 -6.20 14.86
CA SER A 99 4.13 -6.93 14.86
C SER A 99 4.08 -8.08 13.87
N GLU A 100 5.27 -8.47 13.38
CA GLU A 100 5.49 -9.58 12.47
C GLU A 100 6.54 -10.50 13.06
N ALA A 101 6.27 -11.80 13.04
CA ALA A 101 7.25 -12.81 13.41
C ALA A 101 8.29 -13.00 12.31
N PRO A 102 9.48 -13.55 12.60
CA PRO A 102 10.44 -13.90 11.56
C PRO A 102 9.82 -14.78 10.48
N HIS A 103 10.06 -14.42 9.21
CA HIS A 103 9.53 -15.10 8.00
C HIS A 103 8.01 -15.15 7.91
N GLN A 104 7.29 -14.35 8.68
CA GLN A 104 5.86 -14.17 8.50
C GLN A 104 5.59 -13.41 7.19
N ARG A 105 4.69 -13.95 6.36
CA ARG A 105 4.38 -13.35 5.06
C ARG A 105 3.56 -12.07 5.24
N HIS A 106 4.11 -10.94 4.80
CA HIS A 106 3.40 -9.67 4.73
C HIS A 106 2.79 -9.52 3.34
N MET A 107 1.54 -9.97 3.19
CA MET A 107 0.86 -10.10 1.89
C MET A 107 0.36 -8.77 1.36
N VAL A 108 -0.01 -7.84 2.25
CA VAL A 108 -0.45 -6.47 1.89
C VAL A 108 0.22 -5.48 2.82
N SER A 109 0.91 -4.50 2.24
CA SER A 109 1.43 -3.32 2.95
C SER A 109 1.21 -2.12 2.04
N LYS A 110 0.20 -1.30 2.33
CA LYS A 110 -0.15 -0.16 1.46
C LYS A 110 -0.77 1.00 2.21
N ASN A 111 -0.57 2.20 1.66
CA ASN A 111 -1.31 3.39 2.08
C ASN A 111 -2.82 3.17 1.87
N ALA A 112 -3.61 3.43 2.90
CA ALA A 112 -5.07 3.35 2.82
C ALA A 112 -5.70 4.51 2.02
N SER A 113 -4.94 5.61 1.82
CA SER A 113 -5.40 6.81 1.12
C SER A 113 -4.89 6.87 -0.32
N ALA A 114 -5.77 7.28 -1.23
CA ALA A 114 -5.42 7.60 -2.61
C ALA A 114 -5.00 9.06 -2.82
N THR A 115 -5.08 9.91 -1.79
CA THR A 115 -4.86 11.36 -1.92
C THR A 115 -3.87 11.94 -0.90
N ALA A 116 -3.65 11.25 0.22
CA ALA A 116 -2.72 11.68 1.27
C ALA A 116 -1.58 10.66 1.44
N THR A 117 -0.45 11.08 1.97
CA THR A 117 0.69 10.24 2.32
C THR A 117 0.42 9.42 3.60
N ALA A 118 1.19 8.35 3.79
CA ALA A 118 1.26 7.64 5.07
C ALA A 118 2.73 7.37 5.41
N LYS A 119 3.04 7.32 6.72
CA LYS A 119 4.40 7.12 7.21
C LYS A 119 4.43 6.12 8.36
N LEU A 120 5.36 5.18 8.27
CA LEU A 120 5.66 4.21 9.32
C LEU A 120 7.00 4.51 10.00
N LEU A 121 7.08 4.22 11.29
CA LEU A 121 8.31 3.94 12.01
C LEU A 121 8.39 2.43 12.22
N VAL A 122 9.50 1.83 11.84
CA VAL A 122 9.68 0.37 11.91
C VAL A 122 10.93 0.04 12.70
N PHE A 123 10.79 -0.90 13.64
CA PHE A 123 11.88 -1.52 14.38
C PHE A 123 12.01 -2.97 13.93
N MET A 124 13.21 -3.37 13.55
CA MET A 124 13.52 -4.74 13.17
C MET A 124 14.62 -5.29 14.06
N VAL A 125 14.39 -6.48 14.61
CA VAL A 125 15.39 -7.24 15.37
C VAL A 125 15.72 -8.50 14.58
N ALA A 126 16.88 -8.51 13.93
CA ALA A 126 17.24 -9.51 12.93
C ALA A 126 18.71 -9.96 13.08
N PRO A 127 19.10 -11.12 12.52
CA PRO A 127 20.49 -11.54 12.49
C PRO A 127 21.40 -10.51 11.81
N HIS A 128 22.60 -10.33 12.37
CA HIS A 128 23.60 -9.38 11.91
C HIS A 128 23.92 -9.52 10.40
N GLY A 129 23.90 -8.40 9.69
CA GLY A 129 24.30 -8.34 8.29
C GLY A 129 23.30 -8.96 7.30
N GLN A 130 22.15 -9.41 7.74
CA GLN A 130 21.12 -9.94 6.83
C GLN A 130 20.35 -8.83 6.10
N LYS A 131 19.93 -9.15 4.88
CA LYS A 131 18.97 -8.34 4.13
C LYS A 131 17.64 -8.34 4.87
N LEU A 132 17.12 -7.16 5.17
CA LEU A 132 15.96 -6.99 6.04
C LEU A 132 14.60 -7.28 5.38
N THR A 133 14.54 -7.42 4.06
CA THR A 133 13.28 -7.65 3.32
C THR A 133 13.53 -8.58 2.15
N ASP A 134 12.82 -9.70 2.11
CA ASP A 134 12.82 -10.64 1.00
C ASP A 134 11.45 -10.64 0.33
N PHE A 135 11.42 -10.27 -0.97
CA PHE A 135 10.17 -10.22 -1.73
C PHE A 135 9.73 -11.64 -2.12
N LEU A 136 8.44 -11.89 -1.93
CA LEU A 136 7.83 -13.16 -2.29
C LEU A 136 7.59 -13.24 -3.81
N PRO A 137 7.66 -14.44 -4.41
CA PRO A 137 7.34 -14.62 -5.82
C PRO A 137 5.92 -14.17 -6.14
N THR A 138 5.76 -13.36 -7.16
CA THR A 138 4.43 -13.07 -7.74
C THR A 138 3.98 -14.28 -8.55
N LYS A 139 2.77 -14.76 -8.27
CA LYS A 139 2.14 -15.85 -9.06
C LYS A 139 1.67 -15.33 -10.39
#